data_9643a13b25f545586dc016dee4fcc47b
#
_entry.id   9643a13b25f545586dc016dee4fcc47b
#
_cell.length_a   1.000
_cell.length_b   1.000
_cell.length_c   1.000
_cell.angle_alpha   90.00
_cell.angle_beta   90.00
_cell.angle_gamma   90.00
#
_symmetry.space_group_name_H-M   'P 1'
#
loop_
_entity.id
_entity.type
_entity.pdbx_description
1 polymer ?
#
loop_
_entity_poly.entity_id
_entity_poly.type
_entity_poly.pdbx_seq_one_letter_code
_entity_poly.pdbx_strand_id
1 'polypeptide(L)'
;MRSMHNLGYCYEKGRGVEQSWEQAFSWYRRGAECGDPVSMSNLGLCYKRGYGVEQNWQEAIKWYEQGAQCGDLQCMHNLACCYERGEGVEQNEERALYWYRRSAEGGNGSAMCNLGRCYKMGHGVEQNWQEAVKWYEQGAQCGHLQSMNNLACCYEDGEGVEQNEERALYWYRR
;
A
#
# COMPACT_ATOMS: atom_id res chain seq x y z
N MET A 1 -23.03 -5.37 -3.39
CA MET A 1 -21.60 -5.59 -3.03
C MET A 1 -21.09 -4.50 -2.09
N ARG A 2 -21.09 -3.21 -2.41
CA ARG A 2 -20.64 -2.12 -1.51
C ARG A 2 -21.27 -2.12 -0.10
N SER A 3 -22.44 -2.70 0.10
CA SER A 3 -23.08 -2.77 1.42
C SER A 3 -22.38 -3.69 2.42
N MET A 4 -21.79 -4.80 1.96
CA MET A 4 -21.09 -5.77 2.84
C MET A 4 -19.76 -5.19 3.35
N HIS A 5 -18.97 -4.57 2.48
CA HIS A 5 -17.77 -3.83 2.89
C HIS A 5 -18.10 -2.74 3.90
N ASN A 6 -19.14 -1.92 3.64
CA ASN A 6 -19.53 -0.84 4.54
C ASN A 6 -19.97 -1.36 5.91
N LEU A 7 -20.68 -2.51 5.96
CA LEU A 7 -21.04 -3.16 7.24
C LEU A 7 -19.81 -3.65 7.98
N GLY A 8 -18.88 -4.30 7.29
CA GLY A 8 -17.58 -4.68 7.87
C GLY A 8 -16.87 -3.46 8.49
N TYR A 9 -16.81 -2.35 7.76
CA TYR A 9 -16.21 -1.11 8.23
C TYR A 9 -16.96 -0.50 9.43
N CYS A 10 -18.29 -0.58 9.47
CA CYS A 10 -19.06 -0.12 10.64
C CYS A 10 -18.70 -0.91 11.90
N TYR A 11 -18.60 -2.23 11.79
CA TYR A 11 -18.17 -3.08 12.91
C TYR A 11 -16.70 -2.86 13.29
N GLU A 12 -15.82 -2.67 12.30
CA GLU A 12 -14.41 -2.32 12.54
C GLU A 12 -14.26 -1.03 13.36
N LYS A 13 -15.06 0.00 13.06
CA LYS A 13 -14.95 1.33 13.68
C LYS A 13 -15.97 1.59 14.82
N GLY A 14 -16.90 0.67 15.06
CA GLY A 14 -17.98 0.88 16.03
C GLY A 14 -18.97 1.99 15.60
N ARG A 15 -19.21 2.15 14.29
CA ARG A 15 -20.10 3.18 13.75
C ARG A 15 -21.55 2.71 13.70
N GLY A 16 -22.35 3.16 14.66
CA GLY A 16 -23.76 2.78 14.78
C GLY A 16 -23.99 1.36 15.30
N VAL A 17 -22.91 0.65 15.65
CA VAL A 17 -22.89 -0.69 16.25
C VAL A 17 -21.74 -0.79 17.23
N GLU A 18 -21.77 -1.74 18.15
CA GLU A 18 -20.61 -2.06 18.99
C GLU A 18 -19.46 -2.57 18.13
N GLN A 19 -18.22 -2.12 18.41
CA GLN A 19 -17.04 -2.55 17.69
C GLN A 19 -16.80 -4.05 17.88
N SER A 20 -16.65 -4.77 16.77
CA SER A 20 -16.32 -6.20 16.79
C SER A 20 -15.51 -6.59 15.55
N TRP A 21 -14.30 -7.06 15.77
CA TRP A 21 -13.45 -7.56 14.69
C TRP A 21 -13.97 -8.88 14.09
N GLU A 22 -14.63 -9.72 14.88
CA GLU A 22 -15.24 -10.97 14.41
C GLU A 22 -16.38 -10.68 13.43
N GLN A 23 -17.22 -9.70 13.74
CA GLN A 23 -18.29 -9.27 12.83
C GLN A 23 -17.71 -8.59 11.59
N ALA A 24 -16.70 -7.71 11.74
CA ALA A 24 -16.02 -7.07 10.61
C ALA A 24 -15.42 -8.12 9.66
N PHE A 25 -14.68 -9.08 10.19
CA PHE A 25 -14.13 -10.20 9.44
C PHE A 25 -15.21 -10.97 8.67
N SER A 26 -16.32 -11.33 9.35
CA SER A 26 -17.43 -12.07 8.72
C SER A 26 -18.01 -11.31 7.52
N TRP A 27 -18.21 -9.98 7.64
CA TRP A 27 -18.72 -9.16 6.56
C TRP A 27 -17.71 -8.97 5.43
N TYR A 28 -16.43 -8.76 5.73
CA TYR A 28 -15.37 -8.69 4.72
C TYR A 28 -15.25 -10.01 3.96
N ARG A 29 -15.32 -11.16 4.65
CA ARG A 29 -15.30 -12.46 4.02
C ARG A 29 -16.45 -12.64 3.03
N ARG A 30 -17.68 -12.34 3.44
CA ARG A 30 -18.85 -12.43 2.57
C ARG A 30 -18.72 -11.49 1.35
N GLY A 31 -18.21 -10.27 1.54
CA GLY A 31 -17.95 -9.35 0.44
C GLY A 31 -16.89 -9.88 -0.53
N ALA A 32 -15.79 -10.40 -0.01
CA ALA A 32 -14.70 -10.98 -0.80
C ALA A 32 -15.17 -12.21 -1.60
N GLU A 33 -15.94 -13.13 -0.98
CA GLU A 33 -16.53 -14.29 -1.64
C GLU A 33 -17.52 -13.89 -2.77
N CYS A 34 -18.11 -12.70 -2.68
CA CYS A 34 -18.94 -12.11 -3.76
C CYS A 34 -18.12 -11.35 -4.81
N GLY A 35 -16.79 -11.37 -4.73
CA GLY A 35 -15.91 -10.73 -5.71
C GLY A 35 -15.67 -9.24 -5.50
N ASP A 36 -15.94 -8.67 -4.30
CA ASP A 36 -15.63 -7.27 -3.99
C ASP A 36 -14.15 -7.08 -3.64
N PRO A 37 -13.35 -6.37 -4.49
CA PRO A 37 -11.90 -6.29 -4.29
C PRO A 37 -11.52 -5.51 -3.02
N VAL A 38 -12.32 -4.53 -2.60
CA VAL A 38 -12.08 -3.77 -1.38
C VAL A 38 -12.27 -4.67 -0.15
N SER A 39 -13.28 -5.54 -0.18
CA SER A 39 -13.46 -6.57 0.86
C SER A 39 -12.31 -7.58 0.88
N MET A 40 -11.76 -7.96 -0.29
CA MET A 40 -10.57 -8.83 -0.38
C MET A 40 -9.36 -8.19 0.30
N SER A 41 -9.13 -6.90 0.08
CA SER A 41 -8.05 -6.15 0.73
C SER A 41 -8.19 -6.15 2.26
N ASN A 42 -9.39 -5.87 2.77
CA ASN A 42 -9.65 -5.85 4.20
C ASN A 42 -9.61 -7.25 4.83
N LEU A 43 -10.12 -8.27 4.13
CA LEU A 43 -10.03 -9.65 4.57
C LEU A 43 -8.59 -10.15 4.65
N GLY A 44 -7.77 -9.82 3.65
CA GLY A 44 -6.33 -10.07 3.69
C GLY A 44 -5.65 -9.39 4.88
N LEU A 45 -6.04 -8.15 5.20
CA LEU A 45 -5.55 -7.44 6.38
C LEU A 45 -5.98 -8.11 7.69
N CYS A 46 -7.21 -8.61 7.76
CA CYS A 46 -7.69 -9.36 8.93
C CYS A 46 -6.83 -10.61 9.18
N TYR A 47 -6.58 -11.40 8.14
CA TYR A 47 -5.69 -12.57 8.25
C TYR A 47 -4.24 -12.20 8.59
N LYS A 48 -3.72 -11.11 7.98
CA LYS A 48 -2.36 -10.61 8.26
C LYS A 48 -2.18 -10.22 9.72
N ARG A 49 -3.19 -9.62 10.34
CA ARG A 49 -3.12 -9.02 11.69
C ARG A 49 -3.77 -9.89 12.79
N GLY A 50 -4.52 -10.92 12.42
CA GLY A 50 -5.31 -11.70 13.37
C GLY A 50 -6.56 -10.94 13.87
N TYR A 51 -7.13 -10.06 13.04
CA TYR A 51 -8.31 -9.28 13.43
C TYR A 51 -9.59 -10.09 13.22
N GLY A 52 -10.19 -10.54 14.32
CA GLY A 52 -11.41 -11.38 14.31
C GLY A 52 -11.20 -12.80 13.77
N VAL A 53 -9.96 -13.21 13.56
CA VAL A 53 -9.55 -14.52 13.05
C VAL A 53 -8.12 -14.82 13.50
N GLU A 54 -7.73 -16.08 13.56
CA GLU A 54 -6.32 -16.45 13.76
C GLU A 54 -5.44 -15.91 12.63
N GLN A 55 -4.27 -15.39 12.97
CA GLN A 55 -3.31 -14.87 11.98
C GLN A 55 -2.90 -15.96 11.00
N ASN A 56 -3.01 -15.66 9.71
CA ASN A 56 -2.64 -16.58 8.64
C ASN A 56 -2.12 -15.82 7.42
N TRP A 57 -0.81 -15.83 7.24
CA TRP A 57 -0.17 -15.14 6.14
C TRP A 57 -0.53 -15.71 4.76
N GLN A 58 -0.68 -17.04 4.65
CA GLN A 58 -1.02 -17.70 3.39
C GLN A 58 -2.40 -17.29 2.90
N GLU A 59 -3.39 -17.25 3.81
CA GLU A 59 -4.72 -16.74 3.47
C GLU A 59 -4.68 -15.23 3.13
N ALA A 60 -3.89 -14.43 3.85
CA ALA A 60 -3.73 -13.01 3.52
C ALA A 60 -3.20 -12.81 2.09
N ILE A 61 -2.13 -13.52 1.71
CA ILE A 61 -1.54 -13.48 0.37
C ILE A 61 -2.57 -13.88 -0.69
N LYS A 62 -3.26 -14.99 -0.50
CA LYS A 62 -4.28 -15.48 -1.43
C LYS A 62 -5.35 -14.42 -1.73
N TRP A 63 -5.85 -13.73 -0.71
CA TRP A 63 -6.84 -12.68 -0.89
C TRP A 63 -6.25 -11.43 -1.54
N TYR A 64 -5.00 -11.05 -1.22
CA TYR A 64 -4.31 -9.97 -1.91
C TYR A 64 -4.06 -10.28 -3.39
N GLU A 65 -3.68 -11.53 -3.74
CA GLU A 65 -3.52 -11.96 -5.13
C GLU A 65 -4.83 -11.88 -5.92
N GLN A 66 -5.93 -12.35 -5.35
CA GLN A 66 -7.25 -12.27 -5.98
C GLN A 66 -7.68 -10.80 -6.20
N GLY A 67 -7.55 -9.96 -5.18
CA GLY A 67 -7.88 -8.54 -5.29
C GLY A 67 -6.98 -7.80 -6.30
N ALA A 68 -5.70 -8.13 -6.35
CA ALA A 68 -4.75 -7.58 -7.32
C ALA A 68 -5.10 -7.98 -8.76
N GLN A 69 -5.54 -9.23 -8.99
CA GLN A 69 -6.05 -9.69 -10.27
C GLN A 69 -7.33 -8.95 -10.70
N CYS A 70 -8.16 -8.56 -9.74
CA CYS A 70 -9.33 -7.71 -9.97
C CYS A 70 -8.98 -6.21 -10.16
N GLY A 71 -7.70 -5.85 -10.11
CA GLY A 71 -7.24 -4.47 -10.31
C GLY A 71 -7.23 -3.59 -9.06
N ASP A 72 -7.43 -4.16 -7.86
CA ASP A 72 -7.39 -3.40 -6.60
C ASP A 72 -5.97 -2.96 -6.26
N LEU A 73 -5.77 -1.64 -6.21
CA LEU A 73 -4.46 -1.04 -5.98
C LEU A 73 -3.93 -1.27 -4.57
N GLN A 74 -4.82 -1.37 -3.58
CA GLN A 74 -4.42 -1.62 -2.20
C GLN A 74 -3.96 -3.08 -2.03
N CYS A 75 -4.63 -4.03 -2.69
CA CYS A 75 -4.19 -5.43 -2.73
C CYS A 75 -2.82 -5.55 -3.40
N MET A 76 -2.60 -4.87 -4.54
CA MET A 76 -1.29 -4.84 -5.21
C MET A 76 -0.19 -4.29 -4.29
N HIS A 77 -0.46 -3.16 -3.62
CA HIS A 77 0.48 -2.58 -2.66
C HIS A 77 0.77 -3.52 -1.48
N ASN A 78 -0.26 -4.14 -0.88
CA ASN A 78 -0.09 -5.05 0.23
C ASN A 78 0.71 -6.30 -0.16
N LEU A 79 0.45 -6.84 -1.36
CA LEU A 79 1.18 -7.98 -1.92
C LEU A 79 2.66 -7.63 -2.15
N ALA A 80 2.93 -6.43 -2.67
CA ALA A 80 4.30 -5.91 -2.82
C ALA A 80 5.03 -5.86 -1.47
N CYS A 81 4.38 -5.34 -0.42
CA CYS A 81 4.95 -5.32 0.94
C CYS A 81 5.26 -6.73 1.45
N CYS A 82 4.41 -7.71 1.14
CA CYS A 82 4.64 -9.09 1.55
C CYS A 82 5.89 -9.68 0.87
N TYR A 83 6.05 -9.47 -0.44
CA TYR A 83 7.25 -9.90 -1.17
C TYR A 83 8.52 -9.15 -0.72
N GLU A 84 8.42 -7.86 -0.43
CA GLU A 84 9.56 -7.07 0.07
C GLU A 84 10.10 -7.60 1.40
N ARG A 85 9.20 -8.03 2.31
CA ARG A 85 9.57 -8.45 3.67
C ARG A 85 9.69 -9.96 3.86
N GLY A 86 9.27 -10.76 2.89
CA GLY A 86 9.17 -12.21 3.04
C GLY A 86 8.04 -12.63 4.00
N GLU A 87 6.99 -11.82 4.12
CA GLU A 87 5.86 -12.07 5.02
C GLU A 87 4.85 -13.01 4.34
N GLY A 88 4.84 -14.29 4.71
CA GLY A 88 3.96 -15.31 4.15
C GLY A 88 4.36 -15.85 2.76
N VAL A 89 5.39 -15.28 2.16
CA VAL A 89 6.00 -15.68 0.89
C VAL A 89 7.52 -15.57 1.01
N GLU A 90 8.26 -16.23 0.12
CA GLU A 90 9.69 -16.00 -0.03
C GLU A 90 9.96 -14.54 -0.44
N GLN A 91 10.93 -13.91 0.22
CA GLN A 91 11.31 -12.53 -0.09
C GLN A 91 11.78 -12.43 -1.54
N ASN A 92 11.23 -11.46 -2.27
CA ASN A 92 11.55 -11.25 -3.67
C ASN A 92 11.38 -9.78 -4.06
N GLU A 93 12.49 -9.08 -4.17
CA GLU A 93 12.51 -7.64 -4.45
C GLU A 93 11.97 -7.32 -5.87
N GLU A 94 12.22 -8.17 -6.87
CA GLU A 94 11.73 -7.96 -8.24
C GLU A 94 10.20 -8.08 -8.30
N ARG A 95 9.62 -9.06 -7.59
CA ARG A 95 8.16 -9.20 -7.46
C ARG A 95 7.55 -8.05 -6.66
N ALA A 96 8.21 -7.60 -5.60
CA ALA A 96 7.78 -6.43 -4.84
C ALA A 96 7.75 -5.19 -5.73
N LEU A 97 8.84 -4.92 -6.46
CA LEU A 97 8.94 -3.82 -7.42
C LEU A 97 7.83 -3.88 -8.50
N TYR A 98 7.58 -5.05 -9.07
CA TYR A 98 6.52 -5.25 -10.07
C TYR A 98 5.15 -4.82 -9.53
N TRP A 99 4.77 -5.28 -8.34
CA TRP A 99 3.48 -4.96 -7.76
C TRP A 99 3.39 -3.51 -7.26
N TYR A 100 4.49 -2.94 -6.71
CA TYR A 100 4.54 -1.51 -6.39
C TYR A 100 4.32 -0.66 -7.63
N ARG A 101 4.98 -0.98 -8.75
CA ARG A 101 4.82 -0.23 -10.00
C ARG A 101 3.39 -0.26 -10.50
N ARG A 102 2.77 -1.41 -10.59
CA ARG A 102 1.37 -1.52 -11.02
C ARG A 102 0.41 -0.74 -10.13
N SER A 103 0.60 -0.80 -8.82
CA SER A 103 -0.20 -0.04 -7.86
C SER A 103 0.04 1.47 -7.98
N ALA A 104 1.29 1.90 -8.16
CA ALA A 104 1.66 3.30 -8.33
C ALA A 104 1.11 3.90 -9.63
N GLU A 105 1.22 3.19 -10.75
CA GLU A 105 0.65 3.58 -12.06
C GLU A 105 -0.87 3.74 -12.00
N GLY A 106 -1.54 2.98 -11.12
CA GLY A 106 -2.96 3.12 -10.83
C GLY A 106 -3.32 4.30 -9.92
N GLY A 107 -2.33 5.00 -9.35
CA GLY A 107 -2.56 6.18 -8.51
C GLY A 107 -2.46 5.94 -7.00
N ASN A 108 -1.98 4.79 -6.53
CA ASN A 108 -1.78 4.56 -5.10
C ASN A 108 -0.55 5.31 -4.57
N GLY A 109 -0.77 6.36 -3.77
CA GLY A 109 0.31 7.21 -3.24
C GLY A 109 1.31 6.46 -2.34
N SER A 110 0.86 5.46 -1.57
CA SER A 110 1.76 4.63 -0.76
C SER A 110 2.66 3.76 -1.64
N ALA A 111 2.13 3.23 -2.74
CA ALA A 111 2.92 2.47 -3.70
C ALA A 111 3.92 3.36 -4.45
N MET A 112 3.54 4.60 -4.81
CA MET A 112 4.45 5.59 -5.39
C MET A 112 5.64 5.86 -4.45
N CYS A 113 5.37 6.06 -3.16
CA CYS A 113 6.39 6.26 -2.15
C CYS A 113 7.35 5.07 -2.06
N ASN A 114 6.80 3.85 -1.99
CA ASN A 114 7.61 2.64 -1.90
C ASN A 114 8.40 2.37 -3.19
N LEU A 115 7.82 2.64 -4.35
CA LEU A 115 8.51 2.52 -5.64
C LEU A 115 9.68 3.52 -5.74
N GLY A 116 9.46 4.78 -5.30
CA GLY A 116 10.54 5.76 -5.19
C GLY A 116 11.67 5.26 -4.28
N ARG A 117 11.33 4.65 -3.15
CA ARG A 117 12.31 4.04 -2.24
C ARG A 117 13.06 2.86 -2.89
N CYS A 118 12.38 2.02 -3.67
CA CYS A 118 13.03 0.95 -4.42
C CYS A 118 14.10 1.50 -5.36
N TYR A 119 13.80 2.55 -6.13
CA TYR A 119 14.79 3.21 -6.98
C TYR A 119 15.91 3.91 -6.19
N LYS A 120 15.59 4.56 -5.06
CA LYS A 120 16.58 5.16 -4.17
C LYS A 120 17.61 4.15 -3.65
N MET A 121 17.14 2.96 -3.26
CA MET A 121 17.97 1.94 -2.59
C MET A 121 18.51 0.87 -3.53
N GLY A 122 17.99 0.79 -4.77
CA GLY A 122 18.34 -0.27 -5.72
C GLY A 122 17.70 -1.63 -5.40
N HIS A 123 16.51 -1.63 -4.74
CA HIS A 123 15.81 -2.86 -4.38
C HIS A 123 15.02 -3.41 -5.57
N GLY A 124 15.47 -4.52 -6.13
CA GLY A 124 14.87 -5.17 -7.30
C GLY A 124 15.07 -4.39 -8.62
N VAL A 125 15.84 -3.32 -8.61
CA VAL A 125 16.13 -2.45 -9.76
C VAL A 125 17.47 -1.75 -9.55
N GLU A 126 18.13 -1.32 -10.62
CA GLU A 126 19.32 -0.48 -10.52
C GLU A 126 18.98 0.85 -9.81
N GLN A 127 19.85 1.27 -8.88
CA GLN A 127 19.69 2.52 -8.14
C GLN A 127 19.59 3.72 -9.11
N ASN A 128 18.55 4.53 -8.93
CA ASN A 128 18.31 5.70 -9.76
C ASN A 128 17.55 6.79 -8.98
N TRP A 129 18.29 7.79 -8.52
CA TRP A 129 17.75 8.88 -7.73
C TRP A 129 16.76 9.77 -8.51
N GLN A 130 16.98 9.97 -9.81
CA GLN A 130 16.09 10.78 -10.64
C GLN A 130 14.71 10.09 -10.77
N GLU A 131 14.69 8.77 -10.95
CA GLU A 131 13.45 8.01 -10.96
C GLU A 131 12.78 8.01 -9.58
N ALA A 132 13.56 7.91 -8.48
CA ALA A 132 13.02 8.00 -7.13
C ALA A 132 12.29 9.33 -6.91
N VAL A 133 12.92 10.45 -7.30
CA VAL A 133 12.32 11.79 -7.19
C VAL A 133 11.03 11.90 -7.98
N LYS A 134 10.98 11.41 -9.23
CA LYS A 134 9.74 11.43 -10.03
C LYS A 134 8.58 10.72 -9.33
N TRP A 135 8.82 9.57 -8.73
CA TRP A 135 7.79 8.85 -8.00
C TRP A 135 7.39 9.53 -6.70
N TYR A 136 8.33 10.15 -5.99
CA TYR A 136 8.02 10.98 -4.82
C TYR A 136 7.21 12.23 -5.22
N GLU A 137 7.51 12.89 -6.34
CA GLU A 137 6.72 14.01 -6.86
C GLU A 137 5.28 13.61 -7.17
N GLN A 138 5.08 12.49 -7.86
CA GLN A 138 3.72 12.00 -8.14
C GLN A 138 2.96 11.68 -6.84
N GLY A 139 3.58 10.98 -5.89
CA GLY A 139 2.99 10.70 -4.59
C GLY A 139 2.66 11.97 -3.80
N ALA A 140 3.54 12.96 -3.82
CA ALA A 140 3.33 14.25 -3.17
C ALA A 140 2.16 15.04 -3.81
N GLN A 141 2.04 15.02 -5.14
CA GLN A 141 0.91 15.62 -5.86
C GLN A 141 -0.43 14.96 -5.50
N CYS A 142 -0.43 13.66 -5.20
CA CYS A 142 -1.60 12.93 -4.71
C CYS A 142 -1.88 13.18 -3.20
N GLY A 143 -1.11 14.03 -2.53
CA GLY A 143 -1.30 14.33 -1.11
C GLY A 143 -0.67 13.32 -0.14
N HIS A 144 0.21 12.43 -0.62
CA HIS A 144 0.84 11.42 0.25
C HIS A 144 1.98 12.02 1.07
N LEU A 145 1.77 12.15 2.38
CA LEU A 145 2.68 12.84 3.30
C LEU A 145 4.12 12.30 3.29
N GLN A 146 4.29 10.98 3.28
CA GLN A 146 5.62 10.39 3.27
C GLN A 146 6.37 10.69 1.96
N SER A 147 5.67 10.80 0.82
CA SER A 147 6.27 11.20 -0.45
C SER A 147 6.71 12.67 -0.41
N MET A 148 5.92 13.55 0.21
CA MET A 148 6.30 14.95 0.42
C MET A 148 7.57 15.07 1.26
N ASN A 149 7.66 14.33 2.37
CA ASN A 149 8.86 14.29 3.20
C ASN A 149 10.09 13.78 2.44
N ASN A 150 9.94 12.66 1.72
CA ASN A 150 11.05 12.09 0.96
C ASN A 150 11.52 13.05 -0.15
N LEU A 151 10.58 13.71 -0.81
CA LEU A 151 10.89 14.72 -1.83
C LEU A 151 11.60 15.95 -1.24
N ALA A 152 11.17 16.38 -0.05
CA ALA A 152 11.83 17.48 0.66
C ALA A 152 13.29 17.13 0.98
N CYS A 153 13.55 15.93 1.50
CA CYS A 153 14.93 15.44 1.73
C CYS A 153 15.74 15.42 0.44
N CYS A 154 15.16 14.98 -0.69
CA CYS A 154 15.87 14.98 -1.98
C CYS A 154 16.30 16.40 -2.39
N TYR A 155 15.44 17.42 -2.20
CA TYR A 155 15.80 18.81 -2.46
C TYR A 155 16.80 19.38 -1.44
N GLU A 156 16.75 18.96 -0.18
CA GLU A 156 17.68 19.39 0.87
C GLU A 156 19.09 18.86 0.62
N ASP A 157 19.18 17.55 0.24
CA ASP A 157 20.47 16.88 0.05
C ASP A 157 21.02 16.99 -1.39
N GLY A 158 20.22 17.42 -2.36
CA GLY A 158 20.57 17.44 -3.77
C GLY A 158 20.60 16.03 -4.41
N GLU A 159 19.85 15.08 -3.85
CA GLU A 159 19.82 13.69 -4.32
C GLU A 159 18.81 13.51 -5.45
N GLY A 160 19.30 13.29 -6.67
CA GLY A 160 18.48 13.14 -7.89
C GLY A 160 17.89 14.43 -8.47
N VAL A 161 18.07 15.55 -7.78
CA VAL A 161 17.68 16.91 -8.17
C VAL A 161 18.75 17.90 -7.75
N GLU A 162 18.73 19.11 -8.31
CA GLU A 162 19.54 20.20 -7.81
C GLU A 162 19.10 20.59 -6.39
N GLN A 163 20.08 20.76 -5.49
CA GLN A 163 19.83 21.16 -4.10
C GLN A 163 19.07 22.49 -4.05
N ASN A 164 17.98 22.53 -3.26
CA ASN A 164 17.12 23.70 -3.17
C ASN A 164 16.38 23.76 -1.83
N GLU A 165 16.89 24.57 -0.90
CA GLU A 165 16.31 24.70 0.44
C GLU A 165 14.89 25.28 0.43
N GLU A 166 14.55 26.19 -0.50
CA GLU A 166 13.20 26.78 -0.59
C GLU A 166 12.17 25.70 -0.98
N ARG A 167 12.52 24.82 -1.94
CA ARG A 167 11.67 23.70 -2.34
C ARG A 167 11.56 22.65 -1.23
N ALA A 168 12.65 22.39 -0.51
CA ALA A 168 12.60 21.48 0.65
C ALA A 168 11.63 22.00 1.71
N LEU A 169 11.75 23.28 2.12
CA LEU A 169 10.83 23.93 3.06
C LEU A 169 9.38 23.96 2.57
N TYR A 170 9.16 24.17 1.27
CA TYR A 170 7.83 24.13 0.68
C TYR A 170 7.15 22.77 0.90
N TRP A 171 7.87 21.67 0.67
CA TRP A 171 7.32 20.32 0.83
C TRP A 171 7.17 19.90 2.29
N TYR A 172 8.07 20.31 3.19
CA TYR A 172 7.94 20.05 4.64
C TYR A 172 6.74 20.73 5.28
N ARG A 173 6.23 21.83 4.71
CA ARG A 173 5.09 22.59 5.24
C ARG A 173 3.72 22.06 4.78
N ARG A 174 3.70 21.10 3.92
CA ARG A 174 2.48 20.52 3.35
C ARG A 174 2.14 19.16 3.95
#